data_61a3948a8aeee000305c1fab7482f604
#
_entry.id   61a3948a8aeee000305c1fab7482f604
#
_cell.length_a   1.000
_cell.length_b   1.000
_cell.length_c   1.000
_cell.angle_alpha   90.00
_cell.angle_beta   90.00
_cell.angle_gamma   90.00
#
_symmetry.space_group_name_H-M   'P 1'
#
loop_
_entity.id
_entity.type
_entity.pdbx_description
1 polymer ?
#
loop_
_entity_poly.entity_id
_entity_poly.type
_entity_poly.pdbx_seq_one_letter_code
_entity_poly.pdbx_strand_id
1 'polypeptide(L)'
;MIKEVYKVGGNPFVWNHNPQIMRELLKECNEEQIKLWAESDLALMRKMDAYIGIWGGSNNAENSSVRRENNQIYEKFYSNPVHMHERVKNTKWVILNYPTPSMAQQASMSSDEFEDFYFKVCNLDYSKMSKAMDNLVELMDKTDKVKIIGDGTDLTFSIKNIKAIKCAGEMNIPDGEVFTAPIRESVNGILSYNAPSLYNDGFTYENIKFEFKDGKIIKATANDTKRINEILDTDEGARYIGEFSLGVNPYITKPMKDILFDEKIMGSFHFTPGSCYDEAPNGNKSIIHWDLVCIQTENYGGGEIYFDDILIRKNGIFVVDSLKCLNPENY
;
A
#
# COMPACT_ATOMS: atom_id res chain seq x y z
N MET A 1 -5.80 20.86 -12.87
CA MET A 1 -6.65 19.68 -13.17
C MET A 1 -7.91 20.05 -13.95
N ILE A 2 -8.88 20.87 -13.43
CA ILE A 2 -10.14 21.20 -14.14
C ILE A 2 -9.90 21.69 -15.58
N LYS A 3 -8.97 22.64 -15.76
CA LYS A 3 -8.60 23.15 -17.10
C LYS A 3 -8.07 22.05 -18.04
N GLU A 4 -7.35 21.07 -17.51
CA GLU A 4 -6.79 19.99 -18.32
C GLU A 4 -7.88 19.00 -18.75
N VAL A 5 -8.86 18.73 -17.87
CA VAL A 5 -10.03 17.90 -18.23
C VAL A 5 -10.82 18.54 -19.38
N TYR A 6 -11.06 19.85 -19.34
CA TYR A 6 -11.71 20.56 -20.46
C TYR A 6 -10.91 20.51 -21.76
N LYS A 7 -9.57 20.58 -21.70
CA LYS A 7 -8.71 20.51 -22.90
C LYS A 7 -8.84 19.19 -23.66
N VAL A 8 -9.13 18.11 -22.95
CA VAL A 8 -9.33 16.78 -23.55
C VAL A 8 -10.82 16.47 -23.82
N GLY A 9 -11.72 17.47 -23.71
CA GLY A 9 -13.14 17.34 -24.01
C GLY A 9 -13.98 16.74 -22.89
N GLY A 10 -13.44 16.58 -21.69
CA GLY A 10 -14.17 16.05 -20.54
C GLY A 10 -15.03 17.12 -19.84
N ASN A 11 -15.99 16.68 -19.06
CA ASN A 11 -16.88 17.51 -18.23
C ASN A 11 -16.56 17.29 -16.74
N PRO A 12 -15.74 18.16 -16.10
CA PRO A 12 -15.34 17.95 -14.72
C PRO A 12 -16.46 18.29 -13.74
N PHE A 13 -16.64 17.39 -12.76
CA PHE A 13 -17.41 17.63 -11.55
C PHE A 13 -16.45 17.66 -10.37
N VAL A 14 -16.68 18.51 -9.37
CA VAL A 14 -15.79 18.66 -8.23
C VAL A 14 -16.48 18.19 -6.96
N TRP A 15 -15.92 17.18 -6.34
CA TRP A 15 -16.19 16.77 -4.96
C TRP A 15 -15.16 17.39 -4.04
N ASN A 16 -15.61 18.19 -3.09
CA ASN A 16 -14.71 18.79 -2.12
C ASN A 16 -14.97 18.21 -0.73
N HIS A 17 -14.15 17.27 -0.34
CA HIS A 17 -14.15 16.69 1.02
C HIS A 17 -13.11 17.42 1.87
N ASN A 18 -13.52 18.53 2.49
CA ASN A 18 -12.66 19.25 3.43
C ASN A 18 -12.47 18.41 4.70
N PRO A 19 -11.21 18.08 5.11
CA PRO A 19 -10.96 17.20 6.26
C PRO A 19 -11.56 17.72 7.58
N GLN A 20 -11.58 19.02 7.82
CA GLN A 20 -12.16 19.61 9.03
C GLN A 20 -13.69 19.46 9.06
N ILE A 21 -14.35 19.64 7.91
CA ILE A 21 -15.80 19.42 7.79
C ILE A 21 -16.10 17.93 7.99
N MET A 22 -15.30 17.06 7.38
CA MET A 22 -15.43 15.60 7.53
C MET A 22 -15.32 15.18 9.01
N ARG A 23 -14.31 15.67 9.70
CA ARG A 23 -14.16 15.42 11.15
C ARG A 23 -15.42 15.79 11.94
N GLU A 24 -15.96 17.02 11.74
CA GLU A 24 -17.16 17.46 12.48
C GLU A 24 -18.39 16.61 12.15
N LEU A 25 -18.58 16.21 10.89
CA LEU A 25 -19.65 15.30 10.49
C LEU A 25 -19.49 13.93 11.16
N LEU A 26 -18.28 13.39 11.19
CA LEU A 26 -18.01 12.05 11.71
C LEU A 26 -18.09 11.98 13.24
N LYS A 27 -17.83 13.07 13.96
CA LYS A 27 -17.92 13.09 15.44
C LYS A 27 -19.28 12.67 15.98
N GLU A 28 -20.36 13.06 15.30
CA GLU A 28 -21.74 12.85 15.76
C GLU A 28 -22.59 12.07 14.75
N CYS A 29 -21.96 11.44 13.75
CA CYS A 29 -22.68 10.72 12.70
C CYS A 29 -23.45 9.50 13.23
N ASN A 30 -24.49 9.13 12.49
CA ASN A 30 -25.23 7.89 12.66
C ASN A 30 -25.39 7.15 11.32
N GLU A 31 -25.82 5.90 11.37
CA GLU A 31 -25.97 5.05 10.19
C GLU A 31 -26.92 5.65 9.13
N GLU A 32 -28.03 6.23 9.55
CA GLU A 32 -29.05 6.78 8.65
C GLU A 32 -28.47 7.94 7.83
N GLN A 33 -27.78 8.87 8.50
CA GLN A 33 -27.12 10.01 7.87
C GLN A 33 -26.05 9.53 6.85
N ILE A 34 -25.20 8.59 7.25
CA ILE A 34 -24.12 8.12 6.40
C ILE A 34 -24.64 7.32 5.20
N LYS A 35 -25.70 6.53 5.37
CA LYS A 35 -26.37 5.83 4.26
C LYS A 35 -26.99 6.78 3.25
N LEU A 36 -27.70 7.82 3.72
CA LEU A 36 -28.29 8.83 2.85
C LEU A 36 -27.22 9.60 2.06
N TRP A 37 -26.12 9.93 2.72
CA TRP A 37 -24.97 10.56 2.05
C TRP A 37 -24.38 9.63 0.99
N ALA A 38 -24.13 8.37 1.31
CA ALA A 38 -23.64 7.38 0.37
C ALA A 38 -24.56 7.19 -0.85
N GLU A 39 -25.87 7.16 -0.66
CA GLU A 39 -26.85 7.08 -1.78
C GLU A 39 -26.70 8.25 -2.75
N SER A 40 -26.55 9.49 -2.24
CA SER A 40 -26.34 10.68 -3.05
C SER A 40 -25.07 10.58 -3.89
N ASP A 41 -23.98 10.21 -3.23
CA ASP A 41 -22.66 10.16 -3.86
C ASP A 41 -22.53 8.97 -4.82
N LEU A 42 -23.14 7.84 -4.53
CA LEU A 42 -23.29 6.72 -5.46
C LEU A 42 -24.02 7.08 -6.73
N ALA A 43 -25.12 7.85 -6.60
CA ALA A 43 -25.89 8.30 -7.77
C ALA A 43 -25.04 9.18 -8.71
N LEU A 44 -24.12 9.96 -8.16
CA LEU A 44 -23.15 10.72 -8.94
C LEU A 44 -22.03 9.83 -9.49
N MET A 45 -21.38 9.03 -8.65
CA MET A 45 -20.26 8.16 -9.05
C MET A 45 -20.62 7.26 -10.24
N ARG A 46 -21.78 6.64 -10.21
CA ARG A 46 -22.30 5.78 -11.29
C ARG A 46 -22.49 6.46 -12.65
N LYS A 47 -22.48 7.79 -12.67
CA LYS A 47 -22.59 8.59 -13.91
C LYS A 47 -21.23 9.09 -14.40
N MET A 48 -20.17 8.88 -13.63
CA MET A 48 -18.83 9.34 -13.97
C MET A 48 -18.07 8.27 -14.74
N ASP A 49 -17.43 8.68 -15.84
CA ASP A 49 -16.54 7.81 -16.62
C ASP A 49 -15.19 7.62 -15.94
N ALA A 50 -14.76 8.60 -15.13
CA ALA A 50 -13.50 8.57 -14.42
C ALA A 50 -13.55 9.35 -13.10
N TYR A 51 -12.71 8.94 -12.15
CA TYR A 51 -12.50 9.58 -10.86
C TYR A 51 -11.03 9.97 -10.68
N ILE A 52 -10.77 11.21 -10.29
CA ILE A 52 -9.43 11.69 -9.95
C ILE A 52 -9.46 12.14 -8.49
N GLY A 53 -8.82 11.37 -7.62
CA GLY A 53 -8.65 11.70 -6.20
C GLY A 53 -7.36 12.47 -5.97
N ILE A 54 -7.46 13.69 -5.43
CA ILE A 54 -6.28 14.48 -5.04
C ILE A 54 -6.38 14.76 -3.55
N TRP A 55 -5.49 14.15 -2.78
CA TRP A 55 -5.45 14.32 -1.34
C TRP A 55 -4.40 15.37 -0.97
N GLY A 56 -4.72 16.27 -0.05
CA GLY A 56 -3.84 17.38 0.29
C GLY A 56 -4.21 18.02 1.63
N GLY A 57 -4.39 17.19 2.66
CA GLY A 57 -4.68 17.66 4.01
C GLY A 57 -3.50 18.39 4.64
N SER A 58 -3.78 19.45 5.41
CA SER A 58 -2.76 20.17 6.17
C SER A 58 -2.45 19.54 7.53
N ASN A 59 -3.18 18.50 7.93
CA ASN A 59 -3.03 17.80 9.20
C ASN A 59 -3.38 16.31 9.02
N ASN A 60 -2.40 15.44 9.13
CA ASN A 60 -2.59 13.98 8.97
C ASN A 60 -3.33 13.34 10.16
N ALA A 61 -3.42 14.04 11.29
CA ALA A 61 -4.14 13.61 12.49
C ALA A 61 -5.53 14.24 12.62
N GLU A 62 -6.10 14.81 11.55
CA GLU A 62 -7.35 15.59 11.62
C GLU A 62 -8.51 14.79 12.22
N ASN A 63 -8.59 13.49 11.94
CA ASN A 63 -9.65 12.61 12.43
C ASN A 63 -9.33 11.90 13.78
N SER A 64 -8.22 12.22 14.44
CA SER A 64 -7.79 11.57 15.70
C SER A 64 -8.81 11.71 16.86
N SER A 65 -9.67 12.72 16.81
CA SER A 65 -10.74 12.95 17.79
C SER A 65 -12.08 12.28 17.45
N VAL A 66 -12.17 11.61 16.30
CA VAL A 66 -13.37 10.87 15.90
C VAL A 66 -13.38 9.51 16.61
N ARG A 67 -14.52 9.14 17.20
CA ARG A 67 -14.67 7.84 17.88
C ARG A 67 -14.52 6.69 16.88
N ARG A 68 -13.93 5.58 17.34
CA ARG A 68 -13.71 4.39 16.51
C ARG A 68 -15.02 3.86 15.89
N GLU A 69 -16.09 3.84 16.66
CA GLU A 69 -17.41 3.38 16.21
C GLU A 69 -17.95 4.23 15.06
N ASN A 70 -17.73 5.54 15.10
CA ASN A 70 -18.16 6.45 14.04
C ASN A 70 -17.34 6.27 12.76
N ASN A 71 -16.03 6.06 12.88
CA ASN A 71 -15.21 5.68 11.74
C ASN A 71 -15.67 4.36 11.11
N GLN A 72 -16.02 3.35 11.92
CA GLN A 72 -16.55 2.07 11.43
C GLN A 72 -17.91 2.24 10.70
N ILE A 73 -18.80 3.13 11.18
CA ILE A 73 -20.03 3.48 10.48
C ILE A 73 -19.74 4.07 9.11
N TYR A 74 -18.80 5.03 9.03
CA TYR A 74 -18.41 5.65 7.77
C TYR A 74 -17.79 4.62 6.81
N GLU A 75 -16.84 3.82 7.26
CA GLU A 75 -16.21 2.77 6.44
C GLU A 75 -17.25 1.80 5.89
N LYS A 76 -18.14 1.30 6.73
CA LYS A 76 -19.13 0.31 6.34
C LYS A 76 -20.18 0.83 5.39
N PHE A 77 -20.70 2.04 5.62
CA PHE A 77 -21.90 2.53 4.95
C PHE A 77 -21.61 3.60 3.88
N TYR A 78 -20.39 4.16 3.85
CA TYR A 78 -19.99 5.12 2.82
C TYR A 78 -18.76 4.63 2.04
N SER A 79 -17.60 4.44 2.69
CA SER A 79 -16.34 4.11 2.02
C SER A 79 -16.45 2.82 1.21
N ASN A 80 -16.95 1.76 1.82
CA ASN A 80 -17.15 0.49 1.13
C ASN A 80 -18.07 0.60 -0.09
N PRO A 81 -19.33 1.04 0.00
CA PRO A 81 -20.20 1.08 -1.17
C PRO A 81 -19.75 2.08 -2.23
N VAL A 82 -19.30 3.29 -1.85
CA VAL A 82 -18.97 4.35 -2.81
C VAL A 82 -17.59 4.15 -3.43
N HIS A 83 -16.58 3.87 -2.61
CA HIS A 83 -15.21 3.77 -3.10
C HIS A 83 -14.82 2.34 -3.46
N MET A 84 -14.96 1.37 -2.54
CA MET A 84 -14.45 0.02 -2.79
C MET A 84 -15.31 -0.76 -3.80
N HIS A 85 -16.64 -0.62 -3.75
CA HIS A 85 -17.53 -1.36 -4.65
C HIS A 85 -17.81 -0.60 -5.96
N GLU A 86 -18.04 0.70 -5.92
CA GLU A 86 -18.37 1.46 -7.14
C GLU A 86 -17.13 2.01 -7.83
N ARG A 87 -16.35 2.88 -7.14
CA ARG A 87 -15.19 3.52 -7.77
C ARG A 87 -14.15 2.49 -8.22
N VAL A 88 -13.71 1.60 -7.32
CA VAL A 88 -12.62 0.67 -7.63
C VAL A 88 -13.00 -0.33 -8.72
N LYS A 89 -14.24 -0.84 -8.72
CA LYS A 89 -14.64 -1.93 -9.61
C LYS A 89 -15.28 -1.45 -10.92
N ASN A 90 -15.94 -0.30 -10.94
CA ASN A 90 -16.79 0.12 -12.04
C ASN A 90 -16.39 1.47 -12.69
N THR A 91 -15.47 2.22 -12.09
CA THR A 91 -15.04 3.53 -12.60
C THR A 91 -13.54 3.50 -12.90
N LYS A 92 -13.09 4.13 -13.97
CA LYS A 92 -11.66 4.40 -14.14
C LYS A 92 -11.22 5.39 -13.08
N TRP A 93 -10.13 5.10 -12.37
CA TRP A 93 -9.71 5.99 -11.29
C TRP A 93 -8.20 6.17 -11.21
N VAL A 94 -7.81 7.33 -10.69
CA VAL A 94 -6.45 7.59 -10.26
C VAL A 94 -6.48 8.36 -8.94
N ILE A 95 -5.57 8.01 -8.03
CA ILE A 95 -5.38 8.70 -6.75
C ILE A 95 -3.95 9.19 -6.66
N LEU A 96 -3.80 10.42 -6.19
CA LEU A 96 -2.52 11.04 -5.89
C LEU A 96 -2.66 11.97 -4.68
N ASN A 97 -1.54 12.19 -3.99
CA ASN A 97 -1.43 13.23 -3.00
C ASN A 97 -1.05 14.57 -3.68
N TYR A 98 -1.31 15.67 -3.03
CA TYR A 98 -0.70 16.97 -3.34
C TYR A 98 0.34 17.27 -2.26
N PRO A 99 1.58 17.66 -2.61
CA PRO A 99 2.62 17.89 -1.61
C PRO A 99 2.20 19.01 -0.65
N THR A 100 2.18 18.69 0.65
CA THR A 100 1.78 19.62 1.70
C THR A 100 2.85 19.73 2.78
N PRO A 101 2.89 20.81 3.56
CA PRO A 101 3.79 20.92 4.69
C PRO A 101 3.64 19.78 5.71
N SER A 102 2.43 19.22 5.89
CA SER A 102 2.23 18.08 6.80
C SER A 102 2.91 16.82 6.30
N MET A 103 2.89 16.56 5.00
CA MET A 103 3.63 15.44 4.41
C MET A 103 5.14 15.63 4.50
N ALA A 104 5.64 16.86 4.25
CA ALA A 104 7.05 17.19 4.41
C ALA A 104 7.53 16.97 5.85
N GLN A 105 6.76 17.39 6.85
CA GLN A 105 7.04 17.15 8.28
C GLN A 105 7.05 15.66 8.61
N GLN A 106 6.09 14.89 8.09
CA GLN A 106 6.00 13.44 8.28
C GLN A 106 7.23 12.73 7.70
N ALA A 107 7.66 13.16 6.51
CA ALA A 107 8.86 12.66 5.83
C ALA A 107 10.18 13.22 6.43
N SER A 108 10.11 14.12 7.42
CA SER A 108 11.27 14.81 8.00
C SER A 108 12.11 15.58 6.96
N MET A 109 11.41 16.28 6.05
CA MET A 109 11.96 17.11 4.99
C MET A 109 11.49 18.56 5.11
N SER A 110 12.22 19.51 4.52
CA SER A 110 11.69 20.84 4.25
C SER A 110 10.58 20.77 3.18
N SER A 111 9.72 21.80 3.10
CA SER A 111 8.65 21.82 2.10
C SER A 111 9.19 21.81 0.67
N ASP A 112 10.24 22.59 0.41
CA ASP A 112 10.87 22.65 -0.91
C ASP A 112 11.52 21.31 -1.30
N GLU A 113 12.26 20.68 -0.36
CA GLU A 113 12.89 19.38 -0.58
C GLU A 113 11.83 18.29 -0.84
N PHE A 114 10.72 18.32 -0.09
CA PHE A 114 9.63 17.37 -0.29
C PHE A 114 8.90 17.58 -1.63
N GLU A 115 8.68 18.84 -2.05
CA GLU A 115 8.05 19.15 -3.33
C GLU A 115 8.92 18.69 -4.50
N ASP A 116 10.22 18.94 -4.47
CA ASP A 116 11.17 18.46 -5.48
C ASP A 116 11.18 16.93 -5.54
N PHE A 117 11.24 16.26 -4.38
CA PHE A 117 11.15 14.81 -4.29
C PHE A 117 9.83 14.30 -4.87
N TYR A 118 8.71 14.88 -4.46
CA TYR A 118 7.37 14.48 -4.89
C TYR A 118 7.22 14.52 -6.42
N PHE A 119 7.58 15.63 -7.03
CA PHE A 119 7.49 15.77 -8.50
C PHE A 119 8.46 14.86 -9.24
N LYS A 120 9.64 14.62 -8.70
CA LYS A 120 10.58 13.65 -9.27
C LYS A 120 10.00 12.24 -9.28
N VAL A 121 9.41 11.82 -8.18
CA VAL A 121 8.80 10.49 -8.03
C VAL A 121 7.53 10.36 -8.90
N CYS A 122 6.65 11.36 -8.87
CA CYS A 122 5.37 11.30 -9.59
C CYS A 122 5.51 11.47 -11.11
N ASN A 123 6.58 12.13 -11.59
CA ASN A 123 6.85 12.31 -13.02
C ASN A 123 7.81 11.25 -13.61
N LEU A 124 8.00 10.14 -12.90
CA LEU A 124 8.76 9.01 -13.43
C LEU A 124 8.17 8.54 -14.76
N ASP A 125 9.00 8.06 -15.69
CA ASP A 125 8.51 7.40 -16.91
C ASP A 125 7.90 6.03 -16.57
N TYR A 126 6.63 6.05 -16.20
CA TYR A 126 5.85 4.84 -15.87
C TYR A 126 5.69 3.89 -17.05
N SER A 127 5.75 4.39 -18.30
CA SER A 127 5.73 3.52 -19.48
C SER A 127 6.99 2.66 -19.58
N LYS A 128 8.14 3.24 -19.23
CA LYS A 128 9.43 2.53 -19.18
C LYS A 128 9.42 1.53 -18.00
N MET A 129 8.97 1.98 -16.82
CA MET A 129 8.86 1.13 -15.64
C MET A 129 7.93 -0.06 -15.88
N SER A 130 6.75 0.17 -16.44
CA SER A 130 5.77 -0.87 -16.75
C SER A 130 6.36 -1.99 -17.63
N LYS A 131 7.15 -1.62 -18.65
CA LYS A 131 7.84 -2.60 -19.50
C LYS A 131 8.93 -3.37 -18.75
N ALA A 132 9.68 -2.70 -17.88
CA ALA A 132 10.70 -3.36 -17.06
C ALA A 132 10.08 -4.35 -16.07
N MET A 133 8.90 -4.05 -15.53
CA MET A 133 8.15 -4.94 -14.62
C MET A 133 7.64 -6.22 -15.29
N ASP A 134 7.42 -6.25 -16.60
CA ASP A 134 6.90 -7.43 -17.29
C ASP A 134 7.76 -8.67 -17.03
N ASN A 135 9.09 -8.53 -16.99
CA ASN A 135 10.00 -9.63 -16.67
C ASN A 135 9.84 -10.14 -15.23
N LEU A 136 9.55 -9.24 -14.28
CA LEU A 136 9.34 -9.61 -12.88
C LEU A 136 7.99 -10.33 -12.72
N VAL A 137 6.94 -9.84 -13.36
CA VAL A 137 5.62 -10.49 -13.39
C VAL A 137 5.76 -11.91 -13.95
N GLU A 138 6.43 -12.06 -15.11
CA GLU A 138 6.62 -13.37 -15.74
C GLU A 138 7.40 -14.35 -14.84
N LEU A 139 8.39 -13.86 -14.11
CA LEU A 139 9.15 -14.67 -13.17
C LEU A 139 8.32 -15.06 -11.95
N MET A 140 7.58 -14.10 -11.34
CA MET A 140 6.72 -14.38 -10.20
C MET A 140 5.61 -15.39 -10.56
N ASP A 141 4.97 -15.27 -11.73
CA ASP A 141 3.93 -16.18 -12.19
C ASP A 141 4.41 -17.64 -12.36
N LYS A 142 5.72 -17.83 -12.58
CA LYS A 142 6.33 -19.16 -12.71
C LYS A 142 6.87 -19.72 -11.40
N THR A 143 6.99 -18.89 -10.38
CA THR A 143 7.64 -19.24 -9.12
C THR A 143 6.69 -20.00 -8.19
N ASP A 144 7.20 -21.07 -7.59
CA ASP A 144 6.51 -21.74 -6.48
C ASP A 144 6.99 -21.20 -5.14
N LYS A 145 8.29 -21.33 -4.85
CA LYS A 145 8.86 -21.06 -3.53
C LYS A 145 9.54 -19.70 -3.49
N VAL A 146 9.23 -18.94 -2.46
CA VAL A 146 9.96 -17.72 -2.10
C VAL A 146 10.68 -17.96 -0.78
N LYS A 147 11.95 -17.56 -0.73
CA LYS A 147 12.74 -17.48 0.51
C LYS A 147 13.31 -16.08 0.64
N ILE A 148 13.15 -15.49 1.83
CA ILE A 148 13.67 -14.15 2.15
C ILE A 148 14.58 -14.26 3.36
N ILE A 149 15.82 -13.75 3.24
CA ILE A 149 16.81 -13.69 4.31
C ILE A 149 17.19 -12.23 4.53
N GLY A 150 17.35 -11.84 5.78
CA GLY A 150 17.77 -10.49 6.17
C GLY A 150 18.06 -10.42 7.67
N ASP A 151 18.33 -9.23 8.17
CA ASP A 151 18.51 -9.02 9.60
C ASP A 151 17.22 -9.38 10.36
N GLY A 152 17.31 -10.38 11.24
CA GLY A 152 16.15 -10.90 11.98
C GLY A 152 15.06 -11.55 11.12
N THR A 153 15.33 -11.84 9.84
CA THR A 153 14.40 -12.43 8.87
C THR A 153 14.94 -13.73 8.28
N ASP A 154 14.16 -14.79 8.38
CA ASP A 154 14.31 -16.07 7.65
C ASP A 154 12.90 -16.59 7.41
N LEU A 155 12.37 -16.27 6.21
CA LEU A 155 10.97 -16.47 5.84
C LEU A 155 10.88 -17.32 4.58
N THR A 156 9.93 -18.25 4.57
CA THR A 156 9.63 -19.08 3.39
C THR A 156 8.13 -19.16 3.17
N PHE A 157 7.71 -19.16 1.91
CA PHE A 157 6.31 -19.32 1.50
C PHE A 157 6.20 -19.75 0.04
N SER A 158 5.01 -20.11 -0.40
CA SER A 158 4.70 -20.41 -1.80
C SER A 158 3.79 -19.32 -2.39
N ILE A 159 4.05 -18.93 -3.64
CA ILE A 159 3.18 -18.06 -4.45
C ILE A 159 2.58 -18.79 -5.65
N LYS A 160 2.66 -20.11 -5.65
CA LYS A 160 2.26 -20.96 -6.77
C LYS A 160 0.84 -20.71 -7.24
N ASN A 161 0.69 -20.47 -8.53
CA ASN A 161 -0.59 -20.26 -9.21
C ASN A 161 -1.38 -19.02 -8.73
N ILE A 162 -0.77 -18.11 -7.99
CA ILE A 162 -1.35 -16.80 -7.69
C ILE A 162 -0.68 -15.79 -8.62
N LYS A 163 -1.50 -15.01 -9.33
CA LYS A 163 -1.00 -14.05 -10.32
C LYS A 163 -0.17 -12.96 -9.70
N ALA A 164 0.87 -12.53 -10.40
CA ALA A 164 1.58 -11.31 -10.12
C ALA A 164 0.96 -10.13 -10.88
N ILE A 165 0.80 -9.02 -10.20
CA ILE A 165 0.18 -7.79 -10.71
C ILE A 165 1.20 -6.66 -10.62
N LYS A 166 1.43 -5.95 -11.72
CA LYS A 166 2.26 -4.75 -11.72
C LYS A 166 1.42 -3.51 -11.47
N CYS A 167 1.95 -2.60 -10.66
CA CYS A 167 1.40 -1.29 -10.39
C CYS A 167 2.37 -0.24 -10.94
N ALA A 168 2.02 0.40 -12.05
CA ALA A 168 2.91 1.25 -12.84
C ALA A 168 2.27 2.60 -13.21
N GLY A 169 1.53 3.22 -12.29
CA GLY A 169 0.98 4.56 -12.44
C GLY A 169 -0.38 4.64 -13.09
N GLU A 170 -1.07 3.50 -13.26
CA GLU A 170 -2.42 3.51 -13.83
C GLU A 170 -3.49 3.94 -12.82
N MET A 171 -3.29 3.64 -11.53
CA MET A 171 -4.27 3.87 -10.46
C MET A 171 -3.73 4.74 -9.34
N ASN A 172 -2.49 4.49 -8.89
CA ASN A 172 -1.82 5.29 -7.86
C ASN A 172 -0.69 6.12 -8.47
N ILE A 173 -0.47 7.34 -7.94
CA ILE A 173 0.70 8.17 -8.24
C ILE A 173 1.20 8.78 -6.93
N PRO A 174 2.45 8.44 -6.50
CA PRO A 174 3.41 7.58 -7.18
C PRO A 174 3.02 6.12 -7.20
N ASP A 175 3.75 5.34 -8.00
CA ASP A 175 3.59 3.91 -8.12
C ASP A 175 4.96 3.22 -8.29
N GLY A 176 5.01 1.91 -8.44
CA GLY A 176 6.26 1.19 -8.66
C GLY A 176 6.41 -0.03 -7.77
N GLU A 177 5.54 -1.02 -7.96
CA GLU A 177 5.61 -2.31 -7.28
C GLU A 177 5.05 -3.44 -8.16
N VAL A 178 5.44 -4.66 -7.82
CA VAL A 178 4.82 -5.87 -8.36
C VAL A 178 4.39 -6.73 -7.20
N PHE A 179 3.08 -6.96 -7.08
CA PHE A 179 2.51 -7.73 -5.99
C PHE A 179 1.89 -9.06 -6.42
N THR A 180 1.78 -9.96 -5.48
CA THR A 180 1.03 -11.22 -5.51
C THR A 180 0.58 -11.53 -4.08
N ALA A 181 0.09 -12.73 -3.81
CA ALA A 181 -0.17 -13.18 -2.45
C ALA A 181 0.51 -14.53 -2.17
N PRO A 182 0.95 -14.81 -0.94
CA PRO A 182 1.38 -16.16 -0.59
C PRO A 182 0.17 -17.09 -0.49
N ILE A 183 0.37 -18.38 -0.79
CA ILE A 183 -0.61 -19.41 -0.40
C ILE A 183 -0.82 -19.31 1.10
N ARG A 184 -2.06 -19.16 1.53
CA ARG A 184 -2.44 -18.74 2.89
C ARG A 184 -1.73 -19.53 4.00
N GLU A 185 -1.67 -20.84 3.88
CA GLU A 185 -1.08 -21.74 4.90
C GLU A 185 0.42 -22.05 4.67
N SER A 186 1.05 -21.45 3.65
CA SER A 186 2.43 -21.80 3.29
C SER A 186 3.51 -21.03 4.05
N VAL A 187 3.15 -19.92 4.71
CA VAL A 187 4.11 -18.99 5.31
C VAL A 187 4.69 -19.60 6.59
N ASN A 188 6.02 -19.70 6.65
CA ASN A 188 6.75 -20.20 7.82
C ASN A 188 8.04 -19.42 8.05
N GLY A 189 8.41 -19.21 9.32
CA GLY A 189 9.64 -18.53 9.69
C GLY A 189 9.43 -17.24 10.47
N ILE A 190 10.37 -16.33 10.33
CA ILE A 190 10.41 -15.07 11.09
C ILE A 190 10.61 -13.91 10.11
N LEU A 191 9.89 -12.82 10.34
CA LEU A 191 10.05 -11.57 9.61
C LEU A 191 10.18 -10.39 10.58
N SER A 192 11.26 -9.61 10.42
CA SER A 192 11.46 -8.33 11.11
C SER A 192 11.32 -7.19 10.10
N TYR A 193 10.40 -6.28 10.36
CA TYR A 193 10.21 -5.07 9.56
C TYR A 193 11.09 -3.95 10.12
N ASN A 194 11.69 -3.17 9.25
CA ASN A 194 12.63 -2.10 9.60
C ASN A 194 12.17 -0.70 9.15
N ALA A 195 11.05 -0.59 8.46
CA ALA A 195 10.40 0.69 8.19
C ALA A 195 9.33 0.98 9.25
N PRO A 196 9.22 2.24 9.74
CA PRO A 196 8.12 2.64 10.62
C PRO A 196 6.81 2.66 9.83
N SER A 197 5.72 2.19 10.45
CA SER A 197 4.39 2.20 9.83
C SER A 197 3.42 3.05 10.65
N LEU A 198 2.85 4.08 10.02
CA LEU A 198 1.76 4.86 10.59
C LEU A 198 0.43 4.15 10.30
N TYR A 199 -0.26 3.72 11.34
CA TYR A 199 -1.55 3.05 11.20
C TYR A 199 -2.74 4.03 11.28
N ASN A 200 -3.91 3.60 10.85
CA ASN A 200 -5.14 4.41 10.83
C ASN A 200 -5.57 4.96 12.20
N ASP A 201 -5.05 4.41 13.28
CA ASP A 201 -5.26 4.88 14.64
C ASP A 201 -4.35 6.07 15.04
N GLY A 202 -3.49 6.53 14.11
CA GLY A 202 -2.55 7.64 14.31
C GLY A 202 -1.29 7.25 15.08
N PHE A 203 -1.09 5.96 15.39
CA PHE A 203 0.12 5.48 16.08
C PHE A 203 1.15 4.98 15.08
N THR A 204 2.43 5.32 15.32
CA THR A 204 3.55 4.81 14.52
C THR A 204 4.10 3.55 15.16
N TYR A 205 3.98 2.44 14.45
CA TYR A 205 4.56 1.15 14.84
C TYR A 205 5.98 1.02 14.32
N GLU A 206 6.87 0.53 15.18
CA GLU A 206 8.29 0.33 14.89
C GLU A 206 8.75 -1.00 15.48
N ASN A 207 9.88 -1.52 14.99
CA ASN A 207 10.47 -2.77 15.46
C ASN A 207 9.47 -3.94 15.43
N ILE A 208 8.64 -3.96 14.38
CA ILE A 208 7.64 -5.01 14.20
C ILE A 208 8.34 -6.32 13.85
N LYS A 209 7.98 -7.38 14.58
CA LYS A 209 8.48 -8.73 14.30
C LYS A 209 7.38 -9.74 14.42
N PHE A 210 7.24 -10.58 13.40
CA PHE A 210 6.28 -11.68 13.34
C PHE A 210 6.99 -13.04 13.28
N GLU A 211 6.42 -14.02 13.97
CA GLU A 211 6.76 -15.45 13.82
C GLU A 211 5.56 -16.15 13.17
N PHE A 212 5.82 -16.89 12.11
CA PHE A 212 4.80 -17.59 11.32
C PHE A 212 4.92 -19.09 11.49
N LYS A 213 3.78 -19.74 11.58
CA LYS A 213 3.64 -21.18 11.48
C LYS A 213 2.39 -21.54 10.69
N ASP A 214 2.58 -22.31 9.62
CA ASP A 214 1.49 -22.77 8.74
C ASP A 214 0.57 -21.62 8.32
N GLY A 215 1.19 -20.51 7.88
CA GLY A 215 0.54 -19.28 7.41
C GLY A 215 0.15 -18.29 8.49
N LYS A 216 -0.03 -18.74 9.73
CA LYS A 216 -0.55 -17.90 10.82
C LYS A 216 0.55 -17.16 11.56
N ILE A 217 0.36 -15.89 11.86
CA ILE A 217 1.17 -15.12 12.82
C ILE A 217 0.88 -15.65 14.23
N ILE A 218 1.80 -16.47 14.75
CA ILE A 218 1.69 -17.08 16.08
C ILE A 218 2.26 -16.18 17.18
N LYS A 219 3.13 -15.23 16.81
CA LYS A 219 3.69 -14.25 17.73
C LYS A 219 3.95 -12.93 16.98
N ALA A 220 3.54 -11.85 17.58
CA ALA A 220 3.78 -10.49 17.08
C ALA A 220 4.31 -9.61 18.21
N THR A 221 5.39 -8.85 17.92
CA THR A 221 5.97 -7.85 18.82
C THR A 221 6.21 -6.55 18.07
N ALA A 222 6.18 -5.43 18.77
CA ALA A 222 6.47 -4.09 18.26
C ALA A 222 6.85 -3.17 19.42
N ASN A 223 7.09 -1.91 19.15
CA ASN A 223 7.22 -0.87 20.18
C ASN A 223 5.99 -0.78 21.12
N ASP A 224 4.79 -1.16 20.65
CA ASP A 224 3.61 -1.46 21.48
C ASP A 224 3.06 -2.84 21.11
N THR A 225 3.56 -3.86 21.81
CA THR A 225 3.18 -5.26 21.56
C THR A 225 1.73 -5.57 21.86
N LYS A 226 1.13 -4.90 22.83
CA LYS A 226 -0.28 -5.12 23.15
C LYS A 226 -1.16 -4.59 22.02
N ARG A 227 -0.93 -3.35 21.60
CA ARG A 227 -1.72 -2.66 20.60
C ARG A 227 -1.64 -3.34 19.22
N ILE A 228 -0.45 -3.81 18.79
CA ILE A 228 -0.32 -4.55 17.53
C ILE A 228 -1.12 -5.87 17.56
N ASN A 229 -1.12 -6.58 18.68
CA ASN A 229 -1.92 -7.80 18.81
C ASN A 229 -3.43 -7.53 18.81
N GLU A 230 -3.89 -6.43 19.37
CA GLU A 230 -5.30 -6.01 19.29
C GLU A 230 -5.76 -5.77 17.83
N ILE A 231 -4.87 -5.26 16.97
CA ILE A 231 -5.14 -5.12 15.53
C ILE A 231 -5.19 -6.49 14.86
N LEU A 232 -4.19 -7.34 15.10
CA LEU A 232 -4.10 -8.67 14.50
C LEU A 232 -5.17 -9.65 15.02
N ASP A 233 -5.84 -9.35 16.12
CA ASP A 233 -6.94 -10.14 16.68
C ASP A 233 -8.32 -9.57 16.30
N THR A 234 -8.39 -8.62 15.37
CA THR A 234 -9.66 -8.03 14.93
C THR A 234 -10.60 -9.06 14.29
N ASP A 235 -10.07 -9.99 13.52
CA ASP A 235 -10.77 -11.13 12.95
C ASP A 235 -9.79 -12.29 12.66
N GLU A 236 -10.31 -13.43 12.21
CA GLU A 236 -9.49 -14.62 11.95
C GLU A 236 -8.45 -14.38 10.84
N GLY A 237 -8.80 -13.64 9.78
CA GLY A 237 -7.92 -13.37 8.63
C GLY A 237 -6.81 -12.39 8.93
N ALA A 238 -6.95 -11.56 9.96
CA ALA A 238 -5.96 -10.54 10.31
C ALA A 238 -4.57 -11.10 10.65
N ARG A 239 -4.50 -12.36 11.11
CA ARG A 239 -3.24 -13.06 11.40
C ARG A 239 -2.66 -13.84 10.21
N TYR A 240 -3.22 -13.72 9.04
CA TYR A 240 -2.70 -14.32 7.80
C TYR A 240 -2.31 -13.25 6.80
N ILE A 241 -1.44 -13.60 5.87
CA ILE A 241 -0.92 -12.67 4.88
C ILE A 241 -1.82 -12.63 3.66
N GLY A 242 -2.22 -11.43 3.25
CA GLY A 242 -3.00 -11.17 2.05
C GLY A 242 -2.18 -10.72 0.86
N GLU A 243 -0.95 -10.20 1.08
CA GLU A 243 -0.13 -9.69 -0.01
C GLU A 243 1.37 -9.85 0.25
N PHE A 244 2.11 -10.10 -0.83
CA PHE A 244 3.57 -10.01 -0.94
C PHE A 244 3.92 -9.17 -2.16
N SER A 245 4.71 -8.12 -1.99
CA SER A 245 5.09 -7.23 -3.07
C SER A 245 6.55 -6.82 -3.03
N LEU A 246 7.10 -6.45 -4.18
CA LEU A 246 8.45 -5.93 -4.35
C LEU A 246 8.40 -4.47 -4.81
N GLY A 247 8.89 -3.55 -3.98
CA GLY A 247 9.06 -2.14 -4.31
C GLY A 247 10.21 -1.92 -5.28
N VAL A 248 9.95 -1.15 -6.35
CA VAL A 248 10.90 -0.92 -7.46
C VAL A 248 10.96 0.53 -7.94
N ASN A 249 10.35 1.49 -7.21
CA ASN A 249 10.45 2.90 -7.59
C ASN A 249 11.86 3.44 -7.26
N PRO A 250 12.68 3.79 -8.25
CA PRO A 250 14.10 4.11 -8.04
C PRO A 250 14.33 5.40 -7.24
N TYR A 251 13.33 6.26 -7.13
CA TYR A 251 13.42 7.55 -6.45
C TYR A 251 12.91 7.53 -5.01
N ILE A 252 12.21 6.48 -4.59
CA ILE A 252 11.78 6.32 -3.19
C ILE A 252 12.82 5.45 -2.49
N THR A 253 13.64 6.04 -1.62
CA THR A 253 14.80 5.36 -1.01
C THR A 253 14.75 5.30 0.51
N LYS A 254 13.77 5.94 1.13
CA LYS A 254 13.58 5.99 2.59
C LYS A 254 12.09 6.04 2.94
N PRO A 255 11.70 5.60 4.15
CA PRO A 255 10.32 5.70 4.60
C PRO A 255 9.84 7.15 4.72
N MET A 256 8.60 7.39 4.28
CA MET A 256 7.90 8.66 4.39
C MET A 256 6.82 8.61 5.47
N LYS A 257 6.53 7.44 6.04
CA LYS A 257 5.36 7.15 6.89
C LYS A 257 4.03 7.42 6.16
N ASP A 258 4.06 7.28 4.85
CA ASP A 258 2.92 7.34 3.95
C ASP A 258 2.99 6.11 3.06
N ILE A 259 1.99 5.23 3.21
CA ILE A 259 2.04 3.91 2.57
C ILE A 259 2.04 4.01 1.05
N LEU A 260 1.40 5.03 0.46
CA LEU A 260 1.42 5.26 -0.98
C LEU A 260 2.85 5.39 -1.56
N PHE A 261 3.81 5.82 -0.72
CA PHE A 261 5.23 5.88 -1.06
C PHE A 261 5.99 4.68 -0.53
N ASP A 262 5.75 4.30 0.72
CA ASP A 262 6.61 3.36 1.45
C ASP A 262 6.54 1.93 0.89
N GLU A 263 5.40 1.51 0.36
CA GLU A 263 5.24 0.20 -0.30
C GLU A 263 6.04 0.09 -1.61
N LYS A 264 6.45 1.23 -2.19
CA LYS A 264 7.16 1.30 -3.47
C LYS A 264 8.66 1.55 -3.32
N ILE A 265 9.18 1.62 -2.09
CA ILE A 265 10.61 1.89 -1.83
C ILE A 265 11.49 0.94 -2.63
N MET A 266 12.46 1.50 -3.35
CA MET A 266 13.43 0.73 -4.11
C MET A 266 14.18 -0.24 -3.20
N GLY A 267 14.19 -1.51 -3.59
CA GLY A 267 14.86 -2.57 -2.83
C GLY A 267 14.12 -3.03 -1.57
N SER A 268 12.89 -2.59 -1.36
CA SER A 268 12.02 -3.11 -0.30
C SER A 268 11.16 -4.28 -0.79
N PHE A 269 10.56 -4.94 0.14
CA PHE A 269 9.34 -5.72 -0.04
C PHE A 269 8.35 -5.33 1.05
N HIS A 270 7.07 -5.51 0.79
CA HIS A 270 6.08 -5.50 1.86
C HIS A 270 5.38 -6.85 1.95
N PHE A 271 4.94 -7.15 3.16
CA PHE A 271 4.31 -8.42 3.50
C PHE A 271 3.17 -8.13 4.45
N THR A 272 1.95 -8.20 3.93
CA THR A 272 0.76 -7.51 4.39
C THR A 272 -0.18 -8.44 5.13
N PRO A 273 -0.32 -8.32 6.46
CA PRO A 273 -1.36 -9.05 7.18
C PRO A 273 -2.76 -8.51 6.80
N GLY A 274 -3.70 -9.45 6.67
CA GLY A 274 -5.10 -9.15 6.40
C GLY A 274 -5.60 -9.60 5.02
N SER A 275 -6.56 -8.89 4.46
CA SER A 275 -7.28 -9.26 3.25
C SER A 275 -6.37 -9.31 2.02
N CYS A 276 -6.57 -10.29 1.14
CA CYS A 276 -5.97 -10.25 -0.19
C CYS A 276 -6.82 -9.43 -1.16
N TYR A 277 -6.20 -9.02 -2.28
CA TYR A 277 -6.90 -8.39 -3.40
C TYR A 277 -7.58 -9.45 -4.30
N ASP A 278 -8.65 -9.02 -4.98
CA ASP A 278 -9.39 -9.86 -5.92
C ASP A 278 -8.54 -10.25 -7.15
N GLU A 279 -7.51 -9.46 -7.48
CA GLU A 279 -6.58 -9.67 -8.60
C GLU A 279 -5.54 -10.76 -8.33
N ALA A 280 -5.18 -10.95 -7.05
CA ALA A 280 -4.22 -11.96 -6.59
C ALA A 280 -4.80 -12.74 -5.38
N PRO A 281 -5.88 -13.50 -5.55
CA PRO A 281 -6.64 -14.06 -4.45
C PRO A 281 -5.96 -15.29 -3.86
N ASN A 282 -5.64 -15.26 -2.57
CA ASN A 282 -5.24 -16.44 -1.78
C ASN A 282 -6.35 -16.95 -0.86
N GLY A 283 -7.54 -16.35 -0.93
CA GLY A 283 -8.71 -16.70 -0.14
C GLY A 283 -8.75 -16.10 1.26
N ASN A 284 -7.73 -15.36 1.67
CA ASN A 284 -7.74 -14.70 2.98
C ASN A 284 -8.65 -13.47 2.96
N LYS A 285 -9.56 -13.39 3.93
CA LYS A 285 -10.49 -12.27 4.11
C LYS A 285 -10.35 -11.71 5.51
N SER A 286 -10.23 -10.40 5.59
CA SER A 286 -10.12 -9.65 6.83
C SER A 286 -10.71 -8.25 6.64
N ILE A 287 -11.03 -7.57 7.73
CA ILE A 287 -11.37 -6.14 7.69
C ILE A 287 -10.12 -5.26 7.69
N ILE A 288 -8.94 -5.82 7.95
CA ILE A 288 -7.67 -5.12 7.80
C ILE A 288 -6.96 -5.53 6.50
N HIS A 289 -6.17 -4.61 5.99
CA HIS A 289 -5.13 -4.77 5.00
C HIS A 289 -4.04 -3.78 5.41
N TRP A 290 -2.91 -4.28 5.90
CA TRP A 290 -1.91 -3.41 6.51
C TRP A 290 -0.53 -3.66 5.92
N ASP A 291 -0.14 -2.83 4.97
CA ASP A 291 1.15 -2.93 4.32
C ASP A 291 2.27 -2.58 5.29
N LEU A 292 3.10 -3.56 5.55
CA LEU A 292 4.29 -3.45 6.38
C LEU A 292 5.53 -3.66 5.53
N VAL A 293 6.45 -2.73 5.59
CA VAL A 293 7.59 -2.64 4.68
C VAL A 293 8.88 -3.10 5.35
N CYS A 294 9.64 -3.91 4.62
CA CYS A 294 11.00 -4.30 4.95
C CYS A 294 11.96 -3.87 3.83
N ILE A 295 12.90 -2.99 4.14
CA ILE A 295 13.89 -2.46 3.20
C ILE A 295 15.14 -3.33 3.26
N GLN A 296 15.62 -3.81 2.11
CA GLN A 296 16.78 -4.70 2.02
C GLN A 296 18.02 -4.05 1.39
N THR A 297 18.05 -2.72 1.24
CA THR A 297 19.29 -2.05 0.82
C THR A 297 20.36 -2.11 1.91
N GLU A 298 21.64 -1.95 1.55
CA GLU A 298 22.77 -2.07 2.49
C GLU A 298 22.63 -1.15 3.71
N ASN A 299 22.11 0.06 3.52
CA ASN A 299 21.88 1.03 4.60
C ASN A 299 20.84 0.56 5.63
N TYR A 300 20.03 -0.44 5.29
CA TYR A 300 19.00 -1.03 6.13
C TYR A 300 19.32 -2.48 6.54
N GLY A 301 20.59 -2.88 6.47
CA GLY A 301 21.05 -4.21 6.89
C GLY A 301 21.16 -5.24 5.78
N GLY A 302 20.79 -4.88 4.55
CA GLY A 302 20.85 -5.79 3.41
C GLY A 302 19.81 -6.92 3.45
N GLY A 303 19.98 -7.89 2.58
CA GLY A 303 19.15 -9.08 2.52
C GLY A 303 19.16 -9.76 1.17
N GLU A 304 18.53 -10.91 1.09
CA GLU A 304 18.48 -11.74 -0.10
C GLU A 304 17.06 -12.27 -0.33
N ILE A 305 16.62 -12.30 -1.59
CA ILE A 305 15.37 -12.93 -2.00
C ILE A 305 15.67 -13.99 -3.04
N TYR A 306 15.13 -15.17 -2.81
CA TYR A 306 15.26 -16.34 -3.68
C TYR A 306 13.88 -16.74 -4.20
N PHE A 307 13.79 -17.03 -5.50
CA PHE A 307 12.65 -17.66 -6.15
C PHE A 307 13.10 -19.05 -6.65
N ASP A 308 12.43 -20.12 -6.19
CA ASP A 308 12.77 -21.51 -6.47
C ASP A 308 14.27 -21.80 -6.31
N ASP A 309 14.85 -21.37 -5.16
CA ASP A 309 16.26 -21.46 -4.78
C ASP A 309 17.24 -20.63 -5.65
N ILE A 310 16.75 -19.82 -6.60
CA ILE A 310 17.58 -18.90 -7.39
C ILE A 310 17.58 -17.54 -6.71
N LEU A 311 18.78 -17.01 -6.39
CA LEU A 311 18.95 -15.65 -5.87
C LEU A 311 18.53 -14.65 -6.95
N ILE A 312 17.44 -13.89 -6.69
CA ILE A 312 16.92 -12.89 -7.62
C ILE A 312 17.31 -11.46 -7.22
N ARG A 313 17.37 -11.19 -5.92
CA ARG A 313 17.69 -9.85 -5.39
C ARG A 313 18.62 -9.97 -4.18
N LYS A 314 19.68 -9.15 -4.17
CA LYS A 314 20.65 -9.03 -3.06
C LYS A 314 20.84 -7.57 -2.69
N ASN A 315 20.73 -7.25 -1.41
CA ASN A 315 20.88 -5.90 -0.88
C ASN A 315 20.04 -4.87 -1.66
N GLY A 316 18.79 -5.24 -1.97
CA GLY A 316 17.85 -4.39 -2.70
C GLY A 316 18.04 -4.34 -4.22
N ILE A 317 19.10 -4.94 -4.78
CA ILE A 317 19.45 -4.90 -6.20
C ILE A 317 19.16 -6.24 -6.86
N PHE A 318 18.48 -6.24 -8.00
CA PHE A 318 18.25 -7.43 -8.79
C PHE A 318 19.55 -7.92 -9.44
N VAL A 319 19.85 -9.21 -9.26
CA VAL A 319 21.09 -9.85 -9.73
C VAL A 319 20.88 -10.71 -10.99
N VAL A 320 19.65 -11.10 -11.30
CA VAL A 320 19.29 -11.84 -12.51
C VAL A 320 19.23 -10.89 -13.70
N ASP A 321 19.87 -11.23 -14.82
CA ASP A 321 20.04 -10.35 -15.97
C ASP A 321 18.72 -9.79 -16.53
N SER A 322 17.65 -10.61 -16.58
CA SER A 322 16.34 -10.17 -17.05
C SER A 322 15.68 -9.12 -16.16
N LEU A 323 16.08 -9.00 -14.90
CA LEU A 323 15.51 -8.07 -13.92
C LEU A 323 16.37 -6.83 -13.66
N LYS A 324 17.62 -6.79 -14.16
CA LYS A 324 18.52 -5.64 -13.96
C LYS A 324 17.94 -4.32 -14.49
N CYS A 325 17.04 -4.38 -15.48
CA CYS A 325 16.33 -3.22 -15.99
C CYS A 325 15.48 -2.48 -14.92
N LEU A 326 15.19 -3.13 -13.78
CA LEU A 326 14.49 -2.54 -12.63
C LEU A 326 15.43 -1.88 -11.62
N ASN A 327 16.75 -2.02 -11.79
CA ASN A 327 17.69 -1.39 -10.88
C ASN A 327 17.79 0.14 -11.11
N PRO A 328 18.09 0.92 -10.06
CA PRO A 328 18.04 2.39 -10.11
C PRO A 328 18.89 3.03 -11.19
N GLU A 329 20.03 2.43 -11.52
CA GLU A 329 20.95 2.95 -12.55
C GLU A 329 20.35 2.97 -13.97
N ASN A 330 19.18 2.38 -14.16
CA ASN A 330 18.51 2.30 -15.46
C ASN A 330 17.35 3.30 -15.62
N TYR A 331 17.17 4.24 -14.66
CA TYR A 331 16.11 5.26 -14.69
C TYR A 331 16.60 6.71 -14.73
#